data_abac8ec8218fe21fadb127cd864b6dc5
#
_entry.id   abac8ec8218fe21fadb127cd864b6dc5
#
_cell.length_a   1.000
_cell.length_b   1.000
_cell.length_c   1.000
_cell.angle_alpha   90.00
_cell.angle_beta   90.00
_cell.angle_gamma   90.00
#
_symmetry.space_group_name_H-M   'P 1'
#
loop_
_entity.id
_entity.type
_entity.pdbx_description
1 polymer ?
#
loop_
_entity_poly.entity_id
_entity_poly.type
_entity_poly.pdbx_seq_one_letter_code
_entity_poly.pdbx_strand_id
1 'polypeptide(L)'
;NDFPEIKKYIEHLKNETKKTGYAETMLGRKRFFDLESIRGNGFLEAQMERMAVNAVIQGTDADIVKLAMIAVHKELDPQKIRPILQIHDELLYEVADDMIKEAVPRIRRIMEGVYKLAVPLSVDIKIGKSWGSLLKYES
;
A
#
# COMPACT_ATOMS: atom_id res chain seq x y z
N ASN A 1 -27.48 -1.09 4.11
CA ASN A 1 -26.16 -1.09 4.81
C ASN A 1 -25.56 -2.49 4.71
N ASP A 2 -24.89 -2.75 3.59
CA ASP A 2 -24.46 -4.10 3.23
C ASP A 2 -23.21 -4.57 4.05
N PHE A 3 -22.52 -3.66 4.74
CA PHE A 3 -21.27 -3.97 5.46
C PHE A 3 -21.19 -3.28 6.84
N PRO A 4 -21.94 -3.76 7.86
CA PRO A 4 -21.99 -3.12 9.19
C PRO A 4 -20.62 -3.12 9.91
N GLU A 5 -19.78 -4.12 9.68
CA GLU A 5 -18.45 -4.22 10.29
C GLU A 5 -17.49 -3.14 9.80
N ILE A 6 -17.59 -2.73 8.53
CA ILE A 6 -16.81 -1.61 8.00
C ILE A 6 -17.15 -0.31 8.75
N LYS A 7 -18.44 -0.06 8.98
CA LYS A 7 -18.89 1.11 9.74
C LYS A 7 -18.35 1.10 11.16
N LYS A 8 -18.44 -0.03 11.85
CA LYS A 8 -17.91 -0.21 13.22
C LYS A 8 -16.40 0.06 13.26
N TYR A 9 -15.67 -0.47 12.29
CA TYR A 9 -14.22 -0.26 12.18
C TYR A 9 -13.87 1.20 11.97
N ILE A 10 -14.55 1.89 11.06
CA ILE A 10 -14.35 3.33 10.81
C ILE A 10 -14.60 4.15 12.08
N GLU A 11 -15.70 3.89 12.79
CA GLU A 11 -16.01 4.59 14.05
C GLU A 11 -14.99 4.27 15.14
N HIS A 12 -14.50 3.03 15.21
CA HIS A 12 -13.40 2.66 16.11
C HIS A 12 -12.14 3.49 15.84
N LEU A 13 -11.69 3.58 14.57
CA LEU A 13 -10.52 4.37 14.20
C LEU A 13 -10.65 5.85 14.56
N LYS A 14 -11.81 6.45 14.31
CA LYS A 14 -12.09 7.85 14.68
C LYS A 14 -11.99 8.06 16.20
N ASN A 15 -12.62 7.19 16.97
CA ASN A 15 -12.63 7.27 18.42
C ASN A 15 -11.24 7.07 19.02
N GLU A 16 -10.47 6.09 18.53
CA GLU A 16 -9.10 5.87 18.98
C GLU A 16 -8.20 7.07 18.63
N THR A 17 -8.34 7.64 17.43
CA THR A 17 -7.57 8.84 17.06
C THR A 17 -7.88 10.03 17.97
N LYS A 18 -9.15 10.23 18.35
CA LYS A 18 -9.56 11.29 19.30
C LYS A 18 -8.97 11.08 20.69
N LYS A 19 -8.77 9.84 21.14
CA LYS A 19 -8.18 9.53 22.44
C LYS A 19 -6.67 9.66 22.46
N THR A 20 -6.02 9.14 21.41
CA THR A 20 -4.56 8.97 21.38
C THR A 20 -3.82 10.14 20.73
N GLY A 21 -4.51 10.95 19.90
CA GLY A 21 -3.92 12.00 19.11
C GLY A 21 -3.19 11.50 17.85
N TYR A 22 -3.31 10.22 17.50
CA TYR A 22 -2.70 9.68 16.27
C TYR A 22 -3.54 8.56 15.65
N ALA A 23 -3.36 8.36 14.34
CA ALA A 23 -3.79 7.19 13.61
C ALA A 23 -2.56 6.32 13.28
N GLU A 24 -2.69 4.99 13.38
CA GLU A 24 -1.57 4.05 13.21
C GLU A 24 -1.89 3.03 12.14
N THR A 25 -0.94 2.80 11.20
CA THR A 25 -1.05 1.77 10.17
C THR A 25 -0.88 0.38 10.78
N MET A 26 -1.25 -0.67 10.04
CA MET A 26 -1.03 -2.06 10.48
C MET A 26 0.45 -2.39 10.74
N LEU A 27 1.39 -1.61 10.18
CA LEU A 27 2.83 -1.78 10.36
C LEU A 27 3.41 -0.83 11.43
N GLY A 28 2.56 -0.11 12.18
CA GLY A 28 2.99 0.71 13.32
C GLY A 28 3.40 2.13 12.99
N ARG A 29 3.24 2.58 11.72
CA ARG A 29 3.54 3.96 11.35
C ARG A 29 2.42 4.89 11.82
N LYS A 30 2.79 5.97 12.53
CA LYS A 30 1.86 6.90 13.17
C LYS A 30 1.74 8.21 12.40
N ARG A 31 0.51 8.71 12.30
CA ARG A 31 0.19 10.06 11.87
C ARG A 31 -0.43 10.81 13.03
N PHE A 32 0.26 11.82 13.54
CA PHE A 32 -0.20 12.66 14.66
C PHE A 32 -1.12 13.77 14.22
N PHE A 33 -2.04 14.16 15.11
CA PHE A 33 -2.99 15.24 14.94
C PHE A 33 -2.92 16.17 16.17
N ASP A 34 -2.96 17.47 15.92
CA ASP A 34 -3.04 18.47 16.98
C ASP A 34 -4.49 18.61 17.43
N LEU A 35 -4.85 17.84 18.46
CA LEU A 35 -6.21 17.79 18.97
C LEU A 35 -6.63 19.11 19.65
N GLU A 36 -5.69 19.90 20.18
CA GLU A 36 -5.99 21.16 20.85
C GLU A 36 -6.48 22.22 19.86
N SER A 37 -5.79 22.34 18.72
CA SER A 37 -6.16 23.27 17.66
C SER A 37 -7.47 22.90 16.94
N ILE A 38 -7.87 21.64 16.99
CA ILE A 38 -9.09 21.12 16.33
C ILE A 38 -10.32 21.21 17.23
N ARG A 39 -10.14 21.21 18.55
CA ARG A 39 -11.19 21.09 19.55
C ARG A 39 -12.22 22.21 19.43
N GLY A 40 -13.51 21.82 19.37
CA GLY A 40 -14.65 22.75 19.28
C GLY A 40 -14.92 23.31 17.89
N ASN A 41 -14.12 22.88 16.88
CA ASN A 41 -14.36 23.22 15.49
C ASN A 41 -14.85 21.97 14.75
N GLY A 42 -16.17 21.81 14.60
CA GLY A 42 -16.77 20.62 13.98
C GLY A 42 -16.31 20.35 12.55
N PHE A 43 -15.93 21.38 11.79
CA PHE A 43 -15.36 21.19 10.44
C PHE A 43 -13.97 20.55 10.49
N LEU A 44 -13.08 21.05 11.36
CA LEU A 44 -11.74 20.51 11.54
C LEU A 44 -11.78 19.12 12.17
N GLU A 45 -12.70 18.86 13.10
CA GLU A 45 -12.90 17.52 13.68
C GLU A 45 -13.32 16.51 12.60
N ALA A 46 -14.29 16.84 11.74
CA ALA A 46 -14.71 15.99 10.64
C ALA A 46 -13.59 15.77 9.59
N GLN A 47 -12.76 16.79 9.35
CA GLN A 47 -11.61 16.68 8.48
C GLN A 47 -10.57 15.71 9.07
N MET A 48 -10.24 15.86 10.35
CA MET A 48 -9.31 14.97 11.07
C MET A 48 -9.80 13.52 11.04
N GLU A 49 -11.08 13.26 11.28
CA GLU A 49 -11.65 11.91 11.22
C GLU A 49 -11.44 11.25 9.84
N ARG A 50 -11.72 12.00 8.75
CA ARG A 50 -11.45 11.48 7.39
C ARG A 50 -9.97 11.21 7.15
N MET A 51 -9.11 12.13 7.60
CA MET A 51 -7.66 11.98 7.48
C MET A 51 -7.12 10.80 8.30
N ALA A 52 -7.70 10.54 9.47
CA ALA A 52 -7.33 9.40 10.32
C ALA A 52 -7.64 8.06 9.64
N VAL A 53 -8.85 7.90 9.12
CA VAL A 53 -9.26 6.69 8.39
C VAL A 53 -8.37 6.47 7.16
N ASN A 54 -8.16 7.52 6.37
CA ASN A 54 -7.29 7.45 5.18
C ASN A 54 -5.84 7.13 5.56
N ALA A 55 -5.32 7.68 6.67
CA ALA A 55 -3.97 7.41 7.12
C ALA A 55 -3.75 5.94 7.49
N VAL A 56 -4.75 5.27 8.07
CA VAL A 56 -4.66 3.83 8.36
C VAL A 56 -4.69 3.02 7.08
N ILE A 57 -5.66 3.24 6.20
CA ILE A 57 -5.88 2.42 5.01
C ILE A 57 -4.80 2.66 3.97
N GLN A 58 -4.67 3.89 3.47
CA GLN A 58 -3.66 4.26 2.47
C GLN A 58 -2.24 4.17 3.01
N GLY A 59 -2.07 4.45 4.31
CA GLY A 59 -0.80 4.29 4.98
C GLY A 59 -0.34 2.84 5.04
N THR A 60 -1.23 1.90 5.36
CA THR A 60 -0.93 0.46 5.36
C THR A 60 -0.59 -0.03 3.96
N ASP A 61 -1.36 0.39 2.95
CA ASP A 61 -1.07 0.10 1.55
C ASP A 61 0.34 0.56 1.15
N ALA A 62 0.67 1.83 1.39
CA ALA A 62 1.99 2.37 1.10
C ALA A 62 3.13 1.65 1.86
N ASP A 63 2.87 1.15 3.08
CA ASP A 63 3.85 0.38 3.85
C ASP A 63 4.07 -1.00 3.22
N ILE A 64 3.01 -1.68 2.77
CA ILE A 64 3.08 -2.98 2.08
C ILE A 64 3.84 -2.83 0.75
N VAL A 65 3.55 -1.80 -0.04
CA VAL A 65 4.28 -1.53 -1.30
C VAL A 65 5.77 -1.33 -1.04
N LYS A 66 6.17 -0.61 0.00
CA LYS A 66 7.59 -0.44 0.37
C LYS A 66 8.24 -1.76 0.79
N LEU A 67 7.53 -2.60 1.56
CA LEU A 67 8.02 -3.93 1.89
C LEU A 67 8.23 -4.76 0.62
N ALA A 68 7.30 -4.70 -0.33
CA ALA A 68 7.42 -5.39 -1.62
C ALA A 68 8.65 -4.92 -2.40
N MET A 69 8.88 -3.60 -2.49
CA MET A 69 10.07 -3.04 -3.15
C MET A 69 11.35 -3.55 -2.52
N ILE A 70 11.43 -3.53 -1.18
CA ILE A 70 12.61 -4.01 -0.44
C ILE A 70 12.83 -5.51 -0.66
N ALA A 71 11.76 -6.31 -0.63
CA ALA A 71 11.84 -7.76 -0.81
C ALA A 71 12.28 -8.11 -2.23
N VAL A 72 11.70 -7.49 -3.26
CA VAL A 72 12.11 -7.68 -4.65
C VAL A 72 13.58 -7.31 -4.84
N HIS A 73 14.03 -6.17 -4.31
CA HIS A 73 15.42 -5.72 -4.41
C HIS A 73 16.41 -6.68 -3.72
N LYS A 74 16.01 -7.29 -2.60
CA LYS A 74 16.86 -8.24 -1.86
C LYS A 74 16.95 -9.62 -2.48
N GLU A 75 15.86 -10.09 -3.11
CA GLU A 75 15.75 -11.46 -3.59
C GLU A 75 16.12 -11.61 -5.06
N LEU A 76 16.13 -10.52 -5.84
CA LEU A 76 16.41 -10.55 -7.27
C LEU A 76 17.68 -9.76 -7.60
N ASP A 77 18.34 -10.16 -8.71
CA ASP A 77 19.56 -9.50 -9.17
C ASP A 77 19.29 -8.06 -9.62
N PRO A 78 19.80 -7.03 -8.91
CA PRO A 78 19.53 -5.63 -9.22
C PRO A 78 20.19 -5.15 -10.54
N GLN A 79 21.12 -5.93 -11.10
CA GLN A 79 21.71 -5.62 -12.41
C GLN A 79 20.79 -6.04 -13.57
N LYS A 80 19.94 -7.05 -13.34
CA LYS A 80 19.02 -7.59 -14.34
C LYS A 80 17.57 -7.15 -14.13
N ILE A 81 17.21 -6.80 -12.90
CA ILE A 81 15.84 -6.39 -12.50
C ILE A 81 15.95 -5.12 -11.68
N ARG A 82 15.68 -4.00 -12.33
CA ARG A 82 15.90 -2.68 -11.76
C ARG A 82 14.57 -1.93 -11.53
N PRO A 83 14.26 -1.47 -10.30
CA PRO A 83 13.12 -0.61 -10.07
C PRO A 83 13.37 0.74 -10.76
N ILE A 84 12.38 1.24 -11.49
CA ILE A 84 12.45 2.52 -12.20
C ILE A 84 11.58 3.55 -11.51
N LEU A 85 10.33 3.18 -11.17
CA LEU A 85 9.33 4.13 -10.72
C LEU A 85 8.31 3.44 -9.82
N GLN A 86 7.80 4.18 -8.82
CA GLN A 86 6.62 3.85 -8.05
C GLN A 86 5.55 4.91 -8.32
N ILE A 87 4.34 4.47 -8.65
CA ILE A 87 3.18 5.34 -8.86
C ILE A 87 2.04 4.74 -8.04
N HIS A 88 1.69 5.40 -6.92
CA HIS A 88 0.71 4.86 -5.98
C HIS A 88 1.07 3.43 -5.53
N ASP A 89 0.28 2.45 -5.90
CA ASP A 89 0.41 1.02 -5.64
C ASP A 89 1.07 0.23 -6.79
N GLU A 90 1.43 0.92 -7.88
CA GLU A 90 2.12 0.31 -9.02
C GLU A 90 3.65 0.44 -8.90
N LEU A 91 4.37 -0.65 -9.21
CA LEU A 91 5.82 -0.69 -9.29
C LEU A 91 6.25 -0.99 -10.73
N LEU A 92 7.07 -0.12 -11.29
CA LEU A 92 7.66 -0.29 -12.62
C LEU A 92 9.10 -0.78 -12.50
N TYR A 93 9.39 -1.89 -13.19
CA TYR A 93 10.72 -2.49 -13.27
C TYR A 93 11.21 -2.54 -14.70
N GLU A 94 12.49 -2.27 -14.90
CA GLU A 94 13.20 -2.67 -16.10
C GLU A 94 13.79 -4.07 -15.87
N VAL A 95 13.50 -4.98 -16.80
CA VAL A 95 13.90 -6.38 -16.71
C VAL A 95 14.59 -6.78 -18.00
N ALA A 96 15.75 -7.46 -17.92
CA ALA A 96 16.43 -8.00 -19.09
C ALA A 96 15.51 -8.99 -19.82
N ASP A 97 15.49 -8.94 -21.15
CA ASP A 97 14.54 -9.72 -21.96
C ASP A 97 14.61 -11.24 -21.72
N ASP A 98 15.82 -11.76 -21.51
CA ASP A 98 16.08 -13.17 -21.20
C ASP A 98 15.58 -13.60 -19.81
N MET A 99 15.37 -12.64 -18.91
CA MET A 99 14.93 -12.86 -17.54
C MET A 99 13.42 -12.78 -17.32
N ILE A 100 12.66 -12.29 -18.27
CA ILE A 100 11.20 -12.01 -18.10
C ILE A 100 10.45 -13.24 -17.60
N LYS A 101 10.69 -14.43 -18.21
CA LYS A 101 9.99 -15.68 -17.86
C LYS A 101 10.28 -16.13 -16.43
N GLU A 102 11.45 -15.83 -15.91
CA GLU A 102 11.85 -16.16 -14.53
C GLU A 102 11.42 -15.05 -13.55
N ALA A 103 11.63 -13.80 -13.92
CA ALA A 103 11.41 -12.64 -13.06
C ALA A 103 9.93 -12.46 -12.73
N VAL A 104 9.04 -12.56 -13.72
CA VAL A 104 7.60 -12.29 -13.51
C VAL A 104 6.97 -13.16 -12.44
N PRO A 105 7.06 -14.50 -12.45
CA PRO A 105 6.48 -15.32 -11.39
C PRO A 105 7.15 -15.11 -10.04
N ARG A 106 8.45 -14.79 -10.02
CA ARG A 106 9.17 -14.51 -8.76
C ARG A 106 8.72 -13.17 -8.16
N ILE A 107 8.63 -12.11 -8.95
CA ILE A 107 8.14 -10.80 -8.49
C ILE A 107 6.72 -10.95 -7.93
N ARG A 108 5.83 -11.63 -8.67
CA ARG A 108 4.45 -11.88 -8.20
C ARG A 108 4.45 -12.56 -6.83
N ARG A 109 5.15 -13.68 -6.71
CA ARG A 109 5.23 -14.45 -5.45
C ARG A 109 5.77 -13.60 -4.29
N ILE A 110 6.81 -12.81 -4.52
CA ILE A 110 7.40 -11.93 -3.50
C ILE A 110 6.38 -10.89 -3.06
N MET A 111 5.76 -10.18 -4.00
CA MET A 111 4.82 -9.11 -3.70
C MET A 111 3.56 -9.64 -3.00
N GLU A 112 2.99 -10.75 -3.47
CA GLU A 112 1.80 -11.37 -2.86
C GLU A 112 2.08 -11.96 -1.48
N GLY A 113 3.32 -12.38 -1.23
CA GLY A 113 3.75 -12.98 0.04
C GLY A 113 4.34 -12.01 1.05
N VAL A 114 4.56 -10.74 0.69
CA VAL A 114 5.34 -9.79 1.51
C VAL A 114 4.69 -9.45 2.85
N TYR A 115 3.38 -9.48 2.93
CA TYR A 115 2.64 -9.22 4.15
C TYR A 115 1.38 -10.10 4.24
N LYS A 116 1.17 -10.74 5.40
CA LYS A 116 0.02 -11.63 5.60
C LYS A 116 -1.21 -10.84 6.04
N LEU A 117 -2.20 -10.78 5.17
CA LEU A 117 -3.52 -10.22 5.48
C LEU A 117 -4.56 -11.33 5.68
N ALA A 118 -5.73 -10.97 6.19
CA ALA A 118 -6.89 -11.88 6.28
C ALA A 118 -7.46 -12.23 4.89
N VAL A 119 -7.22 -11.37 3.89
CA VAL A 119 -7.52 -11.60 2.48
C VAL A 119 -6.23 -11.71 1.68
N PRO A 120 -6.17 -12.50 0.61
CA PRO A 120 -4.96 -12.60 -0.20
C PRO A 120 -4.65 -11.28 -0.90
N LEU A 121 -3.35 -10.92 -0.94
CA LEU A 121 -2.87 -9.90 -1.86
C LEU A 121 -2.78 -10.54 -3.25
N SER A 122 -3.26 -9.85 -4.27
CA SER A 122 -3.13 -10.27 -5.66
C SER A 122 -2.44 -9.17 -6.47
N VAL A 123 -1.54 -9.59 -7.37
CA VAL A 123 -0.74 -8.66 -8.18
C VAL A 123 -1.02 -8.89 -9.66
N ASP A 124 -1.53 -7.87 -10.34
CA ASP A 124 -1.63 -7.84 -11.78
C ASP A 124 -0.30 -7.40 -12.41
N ILE A 125 0.19 -8.19 -13.37
CA ILE A 125 1.45 -7.88 -14.06
C ILE A 125 1.18 -7.56 -15.51
N LYS A 126 1.82 -6.48 -15.97
CA LYS A 126 1.85 -6.06 -17.37
C LYS A 126 3.29 -6.00 -17.85
N ILE A 127 3.54 -6.38 -19.09
CA ILE A 127 4.86 -6.29 -19.72
C ILE A 127 4.79 -5.57 -21.06
N GLY A 128 5.89 -4.94 -21.49
CA GLY A 128 6.00 -4.25 -22.77
C GLY A 128 7.35 -3.56 -22.91
N LYS A 129 7.62 -3.04 -24.09
CA LYS A 129 8.89 -2.34 -24.37
C LYS A 129 8.89 -0.88 -23.91
N SER A 130 7.73 -0.33 -23.61
CA SER A 130 7.58 1.01 -23.04
C SER A 130 6.36 1.07 -22.14
N TRP A 131 6.32 2.00 -21.19
CA TRP A 131 5.22 2.16 -20.24
C TRP A 131 3.86 2.34 -20.95
N GLY A 132 3.80 3.09 -22.05
CA GLY A 132 2.56 3.29 -22.80
C GLY A 132 2.09 2.08 -23.63
N SER A 133 2.87 1.00 -23.70
CA SER A 133 2.58 -0.20 -24.49
C SER A 133 2.50 -1.48 -23.67
N LEU A 134 2.26 -1.35 -22.36
CA LEU A 134 2.16 -2.50 -21.45
C LEU A 134 0.88 -3.30 -21.71
N LEU A 135 1.04 -4.61 -21.84
CA LEU A 135 -0.06 -5.57 -22.00
C LEU A 135 -0.09 -6.53 -20.80
N LYS A 136 -1.28 -6.98 -20.42
CA LYS A 136 -1.45 -7.94 -19.34
C LYS A 136 -0.63 -9.21 -19.61
N TYR A 137 0.14 -9.64 -18.64
CA TYR A 137 0.90 -10.87 -18.72
C TYR A 137 0.00 -12.03 -18.27
N GLU A 138 -0.35 -12.87 -19.23
CA GLU A 138 -1.03 -14.14 -18.98
C GLU A 138 0.03 -15.24 -18.87
N SER A 139 0.12 -15.85 -17.67
CA SER A 139 1.04 -16.95 -17.36
C SER A 139 0.45 -18.29 -17.70
#